data_5cd2dd1af171c21013baaeceed8a9bc6
#
_entry.id   5cd2dd1af171c21013baaeceed8a9bc6
#
_cell.length_a   1.000
_cell.length_b   1.000
_cell.length_c   1.000
_cell.angle_alpha   90.00
_cell.angle_beta   90.00
_cell.angle_gamma   90.00
#
_symmetry.space_group_name_H-M   'P 1'
#
loop_
_entity.id
_entity.type
_entity.pdbx_description
1 polymer ?
#
loop_
_entity_poly.entity_id
_entity_poly.type
_entity_poly.pdbx_seq_one_letter_code
_entity_poly.pdbx_strand_id
1 'polypeptide(L)'
;MKTIDGTIASPLGFSADGLHAGFKKKKLDFGWIVSEVPASVAGVYTTNKVIAAPLLVTKASIQKSQKLQAIVVNSGVANSCTGQQGLDAAYDMQRLTAQKLKINPDLVGLASTGVIGEQLPMDALKNGLSQILVSGNAEDFAEAILTTDTCTKTCVVTEEFGSDLVTMAGVAKGSGMIHPNMATMLAFITCDANISSATLQKALNQLGRSLAILGNFPSQVSHKIAEHLRKLFKFFRIWQNFFILSAAVSHD
;
A
#
# COMPACT_ATOMS: atom_id res chain seq x y z
N MET A 1 17.82 8.74 -13.01
CA MET A 1 16.68 7.87 -12.68
C MET A 1 16.54 6.74 -13.69
N LYS A 2 16.55 5.49 -13.24
CA LYS A 2 16.43 4.30 -14.07
C LYS A 2 15.20 3.50 -13.63
N THR A 3 14.50 2.88 -14.57
CA THR A 3 13.50 1.84 -14.27
C THR A 3 14.23 0.51 -14.24
N ILE A 4 13.96 -0.30 -13.22
CA ILE A 4 14.55 -1.62 -13.04
C ILE A 4 13.45 -2.67 -12.83
N ASP A 5 13.76 -3.93 -13.04
CA ASP A 5 12.91 -5.04 -12.65
C ASP A 5 12.90 -5.19 -11.13
N GLY A 6 11.75 -5.51 -10.57
CA GLY A 6 11.61 -5.67 -9.12
C GLY A 6 10.17 -5.66 -8.64
N THR A 7 10.00 -5.64 -7.33
CA THR A 7 8.73 -5.77 -6.63
C THR A 7 8.49 -4.60 -5.69
N ILE A 8 7.34 -4.58 -5.02
CA ILE A 8 7.02 -3.60 -3.98
C ILE A 8 8.00 -3.66 -2.78
N ALA A 9 8.73 -4.76 -2.62
CA ALA A 9 9.74 -4.94 -1.58
C ALA A 9 11.17 -4.62 -2.04
N SER A 10 11.38 -4.10 -3.26
CA SER A 10 12.72 -3.74 -3.75
C SER A 10 13.42 -2.62 -2.98
N PRO A 11 12.73 -1.61 -2.40
CA PRO A 11 13.37 -0.66 -1.49
C PRO A 11 13.86 -1.35 -0.21
N LEU A 12 15.02 -0.94 0.29
CA LEU A 12 15.64 -1.53 1.49
C LEU A 12 14.72 -1.42 2.71
N GLY A 13 14.72 -2.47 3.54
CA GLY A 13 13.92 -2.54 4.77
C GLY A 13 12.44 -2.87 4.56
N PHE A 14 12.04 -3.27 3.36
CA PHE A 14 10.67 -3.71 3.07
C PHE A 14 10.62 -5.18 2.69
N SER A 15 9.57 -5.85 3.14
CA SER A 15 9.18 -7.19 2.70
C SER A 15 7.69 -7.20 2.35
N ALA A 16 7.28 -8.09 1.47
CA ALA A 16 5.90 -8.27 1.08
C ALA A 16 5.63 -9.72 0.67
N ASP A 17 4.37 -10.12 0.72
CA ASP A 17 3.94 -11.43 0.25
C ASP A 17 2.44 -11.44 0.01
N GLY A 18 1.91 -12.51 -0.58
CA GLY A 18 0.50 -12.72 -0.81
C GLY A 18 0.14 -14.21 -0.79
N LEU A 19 -1.06 -14.52 -0.33
CA LEU A 19 -1.54 -15.89 -0.28
C LEU A 19 -3.04 -16.00 -0.55
N HIS A 20 -3.53 -17.21 -0.70
CA HIS A 20 -4.95 -17.53 -0.73
C HIS A 20 -5.45 -17.83 0.67
N ALA A 21 -6.18 -16.89 1.27
CA ALA A 21 -6.76 -17.02 2.61
C ALA A 21 -8.20 -17.56 2.61
N GLY A 22 -8.91 -17.43 1.48
CA GLY A 22 -10.30 -17.87 1.32
C GLY A 22 -11.32 -16.74 1.16
N PHE A 23 -10.90 -15.52 0.88
CA PHE A 23 -11.79 -14.41 0.48
C PHE A 23 -12.31 -14.59 -0.96
N LYS A 24 -11.55 -15.27 -1.82
CA LYS A 24 -11.92 -15.70 -3.16
C LYS A 24 -11.94 -17.22 -3.28
N LYS A 25 -12.47 -17.72 -4.38
CA LYS A 25 -12.56 -19.18 -4.60
C LYS A 25 -11.21 -19.86 -4.91
N LYS A 26 -10.29 -19.19 -5.62
CA LYS A 26 -9.07 -19.85 -6.16
C LYS A 26 -7.83 -18.96 -6.27
N LYS A 27 -7.96 -17.62 -6.29
CA LYS A 27 -6.82 -16.72 -6.52
C LYS A 27 -6.24 -16.23 -5.19
N LEU A 28 -5.01 -15.74 -5.20
CA LEU A 28 -4.46 -15.02 -4.07
C LEU A 28 -5.39 -13.86 -3.71
N ASP A 29 -5.62 -13.66 -2.43
CA ASP A 29 -6.66 -12.76 -1.94
C ASP A 29 -6.32 -12.05 -0.62
N PHE A 30 -5.14 -12.32 -0.08
CA PHE A 30 -4.64 -11.71 1.15
C PHE A 30 -3.16 -11.39 0.97
N GLY A 31 -2.79 -10.11 1.13
CA GLY A 31 -1.41 -9.65 0.94
C GLY A 31 -0.98 -8.70 2.05
N TRP A 32 0.33 -8.58 2.24
CA TRP A 32 0.91 -7.65 3.21
C TRP A 32 2.22 -7.06 2.72
N ILE A 33 2.50 -5.85 3.22
CA ILE A 33 3.79 -5.18 3.14
C ILE A 33 4.22 -4.92 4.59
N VAL A 34 5.46 -5.22 4.93
CA VAL A 34 6.04 -4.96 6.25
C VAL A 34 7.33 -4.16 6.09
N SER A 35 7.51 -3.15 6.92
CA SER A 35 8.77 -2.42 7.08
C SER A 35 9.49 -2.91 8.33
N GLU A 36 10.81 -3.04 8.27
CA GLU A 36 11.65 -3.43 9.42
C GLU A 36 11.51 -2.43 10.59
N VAL A 37 11.28 -1.16 10.27
CA VAL A 37 11.11 -0.08 11.25
C VAL A 37 9.83 0.71 10.95
N PRO A 38 9.26 1.46 11.92
CA PRO A 38 8.13 2.34 11.65
C PRO A 38 8.48 3.40 10.61
N ALA A 39 7.94 3.24 9.39
CA ALA A 39 8.19 4.10 8.24
C ALA A 39 7.25 5.32 8.23
N SER A 40 7.77 6.48 7.85
CA SER A 40 6.95 7.67 7.60
C SER A 40 5.90 7.37 6.53
N VAL A 41 4.67 7.81 6.74
CA VAL A 41 3.55 7.50 5.84
C VAL A 41 2.75 8.74 5.47
N ALA A 42 2.20 8.72 4.28
CA ALA A 42 1.18 9.64 3.81
C ALA A 42 0.12 8.88 3.00
N GLY A 43 -1.09 9.42 2.92
CA GLY A 43 -2.18 8.80 2.17
C GLY A 43 -3.09 9.82 1.51
N VAL A 44 -3.58 9.46 0.32
CA VAL A 44 -4.69 10.15 -0.36
C VAL A 44 -5.84 9.18 -0.54
N TYR A 45 -7.05 9.67 -0.37
CA TYR A 45 -8.22 8.81 -0.21
C TYR A 45 -9.37 9.33 -1.06
N THR A 46 -10.38 8.48 -1.26
CA THR A 46 -11.61 8.84 -1.96
C THR A 46 -12.30 10.05 -1.30
N THR A 47 -12.93 10.87 -2.13
CA THR A 47 -13.81 11.96 -1.69
C THR A 47 -15.25 11.49 -1.47
N ASN A 48 -15.57 10.21 -1.70
CA ASN A 48 -16.88 9.64 -1.44
C ASN A 48 -17.23 9.77 0.06
N LYS A 49 -18.47 10.14 0.34
CA LYS A 49 -18.98 10.29 1.72
C LYS A 49 -19.15 8.94 2.43
N VAL A 50 -19.38 7.87 1.68
CA VAL A 50 -19.45 6.51 2.20
C VAL A 50 -18.06 5.91 2.18
N ILE A 51 -17.37 5.97 3.33
CA ILE A 51 -16.00 5.52 3.48
C ILE A 51 -16.01 4.08 4.01
N ALA A 52 -15.23 3.19 3.39
CA ALA A 52 -15.08 1.81 3.84
C ALA A 52 -14.38 1.71 5.21
N ALA A 53 -14.79 0.75 6.04
CA ALA A 53 -14.28 0.56 7.39
C ALA A 53 -12.74 0.46 7.49
N PRO A 54 -12.03 -0.32 6.64
CA PRO A 54 -10.57 -0.38 6.67
C PRO A 54 -9.91 0.97 6.48
N LEU A 55 -10.51 1.82 5.65
CA LEU A 55 -9.98 3.14 5.37
C LEU A 55 -10.13 4.10 6.56
N LEU A 56 -11.23 3.98 7.32
CA LEU A 56 -11.43 4.74 8.56
C LEU A 56 -10.35 4.39 9.59
N VAL A 57 -10.08 3.09 9.79
CA VAL A 57 -9.05 2.60 10.72
C VAL A 57 -7.66 3.07 10.29
N THR A 58 -7.31 2.92 9.02
CA THR A 58 -6.00 3.37 8.49
C THR A 58 -5.80 4.88 8.64
N LYS A 59 -6.83 5.68 8.35
CA LYS A 59 -6.77 7.12 8.56
C LYS A 59 -6.52 7.49 10.03
N ALA A 60 -7.20 6.84 10.96
CA ALA A 60 -7.01 7.05 12.39
C ALA A 60 -5.57 6.72 12.82
N SER A 61 -5.01 5.60 12.34
CA SER A 61 -3.62 5.21 12.59
C SER A 61 -2.63 6.25 12.08
N ILE A 62 -2.78 6.69 10.83
CA ILE A 62 -1.90 7.70 10.21
C ILE A 62 -2.01 9.04 10.94
N GLN A 63 -3.20 9.47 11.33
CA GLN A 63 -3.40 10.71 12.09
C GLN A 63 -2.70 10.66 13.45
N LYS A 64 -2.68 9.51 14.11
CA LYS A 64 -2.11 9.32 15.44
C LYS A 64 -0.60 9.22 15.42
N SER A 65 -0.03 8.43 14.52
CA SER A 65 1.39 8.07 14.52
C SER A 65 2.22 8.75 13.45
N GLN A 66 1.60 9.16 12.33
CA GLN A 66 2.27 9.57 11.08
C GLN A 66 3.28 8.53 10.55
N LYS A 67 3.17 7.30 11.05
CA LYS A 67 4.00 6.17 10.69
C LYS A 67 3.14 4.92 10.54
N LEU A 68 3.57 4.01 9.66
CA LEU A 68 3.10 2.64 9.60
C LEU A 68 4.30 1.69 9.53
N GLN A 69 4.12 0.48 10.03
CA GLN A 69 5.12 -0.58 9.94
C GLN A 69 4.59 -1.78 9.14
N ALA A 70 3.28 -1.89 9.01
CA ALA A 70 2.65 -2.90 8.17
C ALA A 70 1.44 -2.33 7.44
N ILE A 71 1.18 -2.85 6.25
CA ILE A 71 -0.08 -2.69 5.51
C ILE A 71 -0.58 -4.08 5.16
N VAL A 72 -1.85 -4.37 5.48
CA VAL A 72 -2.50 -5.64 5.16
C VAL A 72 -3.70 -5.38 4.26
N VAL A 73 -3.83 -6.19 3.22
CA VAL A 73 -4.84 -6.03 2.18
C VAL A 73 -5.58 -7.34 1.97
N ASN A 74 -6.91 -7.30 1.96
CA ASN A 74 -7.69 -8.39 1.43
C ASN A 74 -8.42 -7.98 0.15
N SER A 75 -8.61 -8.94 -0.75
CA SER A 75 -9.40 -8.77 -1.96
C SER A 75 -10.47 -9.88 -2.08
N GLY A 76 -11.63 -9.52 -2.62
CA GLY A 76 -12.82 -10.36 -2.67
C GLY A 76 -13.99 -9.70 -1.95
N VAL A 77 -13.77 -9.15 -0.76
CA VAL A 77 -14.75 -8.41 0.05
C VAL A 77 -14.19 -7.03 0.37
N ALA A 78 -14.96 -5.97 0.08
CA ALA A 78 -14.51 -4.58 0.25
C ALA A 78 -14.66 -4.07 1.70
N ASN A 79 -15.43 -4.75 2.54
CA ASN A 79 -15.81 -4.28 3.88
C ASN A 79 -16.28 -2.81 3.85
N SER A 80 -17.17 -2.53 2.92
CA SER A 80 -17.77 -1.21 2.69
C SER A 80 -19.29 -1.34 2.75
N CYS A 81 -19.98 -0.36 3.32
CA CYS A 81 -21.42 -0.39 3.62
C CYS A 81 -21.82 -1.54 4.57
N THR A 82 -20.95 -1.89 5.51
CA THR A 82 -21.10 -3.03 6.44
C THR A 82 -21.47 -2.62 7.87
N GLY A 83 -21.69 -1.31 8.08
CA GLY A 83 -22.11 -0.77 9.38
C GLY A 83 -21.07 -0.97 10.50
N GLN A 84 -21.55 -1.02 11.72
CA GLN A 84 -20.68 -1.18 12.92
C GLN A 84 -19.93 -2.50 12.90
N GLN A 85 -20.59 -3.60 12.50
CA GLN A 85 -19.95 -4.92 12.42
C GLN A 85 -18.71 -4.92 11.50
N GLY A 86 -18.80 -4.22 10.36
CA GLY A 86 -17.65 -4.09 9.45
C GLY A 86 -16.52 -3.24 10.03
N LEU A 87 -16.85 -2.23 10.83
CA LEU A 87 -15.86 -1.42 11.53
C LEU A 87 -15.14 -2.23 12.62
N ASP A 88 -15.90 -3.01 13.40
CA ASP A 88 -15.35 -3.90 14.43
C ASP A 88 -14.43 -4.95 13.80
N ALA A 89 -14.84 -5.55 12.68
CA ALA A 89 -14.02 -6.49 11.92
C ALA A 89 -12.72 -5.84 11.40
N ALA A 90 -12.75 -4.57 10.99
CA ALA A 90 -11.54 -3.84 10.57
C ALA A 90 -10.60 -3.61 11.77
N TYR A 91 -11.09 -3.22 12.93
CA TYR A 91 -10.27 -3.12 14.15
C TYR A 91 -9.70 -4.47 14.58
N ASP A 92 -10.47 -5.55 14.46
CA ASP A 92 -9.97 -6.90 14.73
C ASP A 92 -8.85 -7.29 13.73
N MET A 93 -9.01 -6.99 12.44
CA MET A 93 -7.96 -7.20 11.45
C MET A 93 -6.67 -6.45 11.83
N GLN A 94 -6.78 -5.19 12.26
CA GLN A 94 -5.66 -4.38 12.72
C GLN A 94 -4.98 -5.00 13.94
N ARG A 95 -5.76 -5.31 14.98
CA ARG A 95 -5.28 -5.86 16.24
C ARG A 95 -4.59 -7.21 16.05
N LEU A 96 -5.21 -8.12 15.29
CA LEU A 96 -4.66 -9.45 15.00
C LEU A 96 -3.37 -9.38 14.18
N THR A 97 -3.30 -8.47 13.19
CA THR A 97 -2.07 -8.20 12.44
C THR A 97 -0.95 -7.72 13.36
N ALA A 98 -1.25 -6.74 14.22
CA ALA A 98 -0.28 -6.20 15.17
C ALA A 98 0.24 -7.27 16.14
N GLN A 99 -0.63 -8.14 16.64
CA GLN A 99 -0.26 -9.28 17.50
C GLN A 99 0.67 -10.26 16.76
N LYS A 100 0.33 -10.60 15.52
CA LYS A 100 1.14 -11.53 14.71
C LYS A 100 2.55 -10.98 14.45
N LEU A 101 2.65 -9.69 14.12
CA LEU A 101 3.92 -9.01 13.82
C LEU A 101 4.64 -8.47 15.07
N LYS A 102 4.00 -8.54 16.25
CA LYS A 102 4.52 -7.99 17.52
C LYS A 102 4.83 -6.49 17.46
N ILE A 103 3.96 -5.74 16.81
CA ILE A 103 4.05 -4.27 16.68
C ILE A 103 2.85 -3.58 17.32
N ASN A 104 2.91 -2.24 17.45
CA ASN A 104 1.78 -1.46 17.94
C ASN A 104 0.63 -1.47 16.89
N PRO A 105 -0.65 -1.70 17.27
CA PRO A 105 -1.79 -1.63 16.37
C PRO A 105 -1.86 -0.32 15.57
N ASP A 106 -1.51 0.82 16.17
CA ASP A 106 -1.48 2.12 15.49
C ASP A 106 -0.46 2.21 14.33
N LEU A 107 0.43 1.22 14.19
CA LEU A 107 1.39 1.11 13.08
C LEU A 107 0.91 0.18 11.96
N VAL A 108 -0.35 -0.29 12.01
CA VAL A 108 -0.93 -1.15 11.00
C VAL A 108 -1.96 -0.40 10.17
N GLY A 109 -1.73 -0.34 8.87
CA GLY A 109 -2.67 0.13 7.86
C GLY A 109 -3.43 -1.03 7.23
N LEU A 110 -4.67 -0.78 6.84
CA LEU A 110 -5.58 -1.76 6.25
C LEU A 110 -6.12 -1.26 4.90
N ALA A 111 -6.32 -2.18 3.99
CA ALA A 111 -7.11 -1.95 2.78
C ALA A 111 -7.94 -3.19 2.43
N SER A 112 -9.13 -2.97 1.90
CA SER A 112 -10.01 -4.04 1.42
C SER A 112 -10.59 -3.66 0.07
N THR A 113 -10.80 -4.64 -0.79
CA THR A 113 -11.38 -4.42 -2.12
C THR A 113 -12.19 -5.64 -2.55
N GLY A 114 -13.25 -5.42 -3.33
CA GLY A 114 -14.13 -6.50 -3.82
C GLY A 114 -15.60 -6.14 -3.70
N VAL A 115 -16.42 -7.11 -3.30
CA VAL A 115 -17.87 -6.94 -3.16
C VAL A 115 -18.19 -5.98 -2.02
N ILE A 116 -19.12 -5.08 -2.26
CA ILE A 116 -19.63 -4.08 -1.31
C ILE A 116 -20.87 -4.65 -0.60
N GLY A 117 -21.05 -4.37 0.69
CA GLY A 117 -22.20 -4.80 1.49
C GLY A 117 -22.05 -6.19 2.12
N GLU A 118 -21.01 -6.91 1.79
CA GLU A 118 -20.70 -8.20 2.44
C GLU A 118 -19.82 -8.00 3.67
N GLN A 119 -20.12 -8.74 4.73
CA GLN A 119 -19.33 -8.76 5.96
C GLN A 119 -18.00 -9.48 5.72
N LEU A 120 -16.95 -9.00 6.38
CA LEU A 120 -15.62 -9.59 6.26
C LEU A 120 -15.64 -11.02 6.84
N PRO A 121 -15.25 -12.06 6.06
CA PRO A 121 -15.20 -13.43 6.56
C PRO A 121 -14.02 -13.59 7.53
N MET A 122 -14.31 -13.56 8.83
CA MET A 122 -13.29 -13.55 9.89
C MET A 122 -12.45 -14.82 9.93
N ASP A 123 -12.96 -15.95 9.47
CA ASP A 123 -12.19 -17.21 9.39
C ASP A 123 -11.13 -17.13 8.28
N ALA A 124 -11.47 -16.58 7.12
CA ALA A 124 -10.50 -16.30 6.06
C ALA A 124 -9.44 -15.30 6.55
N LEU A 125 -9.84 -14.25 7.28
CA LEU A 125 -8.92 -13.30 7.88
C LEU A 125 -7.93 -14.00 8.83
N LYS A 126 -8.40 -14.79 9.77
CA LYS A 126 -7.55 -15.53 10.73
C LYS A 126 -6.61 -16.50 10.03
N ASN A 127 -7.12 -17.21 9.00
CA ASN A 127 -6.31 -18.10 8.17
C ASN A 127 -5.17 -17.34 7.50
N GLY A 128 -5.45 -16.21 6.81
CA GLY A 128 -4.44 -15.37 6.18
C GLY A 128 -3.41 -14.86 7.19
N LEU A 129 -3.87 -14.29 8.30
CA LEU A 129 -3.00 -13.75 9.35
C LEU A 129 -2.08 -14.80 9.98
N SER A 130 -2.56 -16.02 10.16
CA SER A 130 -1.74 -17.11 10.73
C SER A 130 -0.50 -17.41 9.88
N GLN A 131 -0.58 -17.19 8.58
CA GLN A 131 0.43 -17.51 7.58
C GLN A 131 1.34 -16.33 7.22
N ILE A 132 1.12 -15.13 7.74
CA ILE A 132 2.01 -13.98 7.50
C ILE A 132 3.45 -14.36 7.90
N LEU A 133 4.35 -14.22 6.94
CA LEU A 133 5.80 -14.34 7.11
C LEU A 133 6.43 -12.99 6.78
N VAL A 134 7.50 -12.62 7.48
CA VAL A 134 8.26 -11.40 7.19
C VAL A 134 9.09 -11.56 5.92
N SER A 135 9.40 -12.80 5.52
CA SER A 135 10.08 -13.14 4.27
C SER A 135 9.14 -13.97 3.39
N GLY A 136 8.83 -13.49 2.22
CA GLY A 136 7.94 -14.17 1.28
C GLY A 136 8.23 -13.78 -0.16
N ASN A 137 7.35 -14.17 -1.08
CA ASN A 137 7.42 -13.78 -2.49
C ASN A 137 6.65 -12.47 -2.72
N ALA A 138 7.38 -11.37 -2.81
CA ALA A 138 6.77 -10.04 -2.94
C ALA A 138 5.98 -9.82 -4.26
N GLU A 139 6.16 -10.68 -5.28
CA GLU A 139 5.33 -10.66 -6.49
C GLU A 139 3.89 -11.07 -6.18
N ASP A 140 3.69 -11.98 -5.23
CA ASP A 140 2.39 -12.49 -4.81
C ASP A 140 1.52 -11.39 -4.18
N PHE A 141 2.12 -10.35 -3.58
CA PHE A 141 1.38 -9.18 -3.12
C PHE A 141 0.63 -8.49 -4.25
N ALA A 142 1.31 -8.28 -5.40
CA ALA A 142 0.70 -7.62 -6.55
C ALA A 142 -0.47 -8.43 -7.13
N GLU A 143 -0.43 -9.75 -7.05
CA GLU A 143 -1.53 -10.63 -7.45
C GLU A 143 -2.65 -10.66 -6.41
N ALA A 144 -2.32 -10.72 -5.12
CA ALA A 144 -3.28 -10.81 -4.02
C ALA A 144 -4.26 -9.63 -3.96
N ILE A 145 -3.83 -8.43 -4.38
CA ILE A 145 -4.68 -7.23 -4.36
C ILE A 145 -5.63 -7.11 -5.56
N LEU A 146 -5.49 -7.94 -6.59
CA LEU A 146 -6.30 -7.85 -7.82
C LEU A 146 -7.76 -8.29 -7.57
N THR A 147 -8.69 -7.73 -8.32
CA THR A 147 -10.09 -8.18 -8.37
C THR A 147 -10.49 -8.53 -9.81
N THR A 148 -10.82 -7.52 -10.61
CA THR A 148 -11.21 -7.66 -12.04
C THR A 148 -10.04 -7.41 -12.98
N ASP A 149 -8.89 -7.07 -12.46
CA ASP A 149 -7.68 -6.85 -13.24
C ASP A 149 -7.20 -8.15 -13.89
N THR A 150 -6.67 -8.05 -15.11
CA THR A 150 -6.15 -9.17 -15.89
C THR A 150 -4.63 -9.33 -15.78
N CYS A 151 -3.94 -8.32 -15.25
CA CYS A 151 -2.49 -8.33 -15.05
C CYS A 151 -2.11 -7.51 -13.82
N THR A 152 -0.97 -7.83 -13.22
CA THR A 152 -0.32 -7.05 -12.17
C THR A 152 0.26 -5.76 -12.76
N LYS A 153 0.38 -4.72 -11.93
CA LYS A 153 0.87 -3.40 -12.33
C LYS A 153 1.90 -2.95 -11.31
N THR A 154 3.15 -3.28 -11.58
CA THR A 154 4.30 -2.97 -10.71
C THR A 154 5.31 -2.12 -11.46
N CYS A 155 5.96 -1.22 -10.78
CA CYS A 155 7.08 -0.45 -11.32
C CYS A 155 8.08 -0.14 -10.22
N VAL A 156 9.37 -0.29 -10.52
CA VAL A 156 10.47 0.08 -9.62
C VAL A 156 11.38 1.06 -10.33
N VAL A 157 11.77 2.10 -9.63
CA VAL A 157 12.70 3.12 -10.14
C VAL A 157 13.79 3.41 -9.11
N THR A 158 14.99 3.71 -9.61
CA THR A 158 16.13 4.11 -8.80
C THR A 158 16.66 5.47 -9.23
N GLU A 159 17.20 6.24 -8.30
CA GLU A 159 17.85 7.51 -8.53
C GLU A 159 19.01 7.69 -7.57
N GLU A 160 20.10 8.29 -8.07
CA GLU A 160 21.26 8.67 -7.26
C GLU A 160 21.05 10.06 -6.66
N PHE A 161 21.21 10.17 -5.35
CA PHE A 161 21.19 11.41 -4.59
C PHE A 161 22.54 11.57 -3.87
N GLY A 162 23.45 12.29 -4.49
CA GLY A 162 24.84 12.33 -4.03
C GLY A 162 25.50 10.96 -4.16
N SER A 163 25.93 10.38 -3.04
CA SER A 163 26.50 9.03 -2.96
C SER A 163 25.44 7.93 -2.77
N ASP A 164 24.19 8.29 -2.46
CA ASP A 164 23.17 7.34 -2.04
C ASP A 164 22.29 6.95 -3.23
N LEU A 165 22.07 5.66 -3.40
CA LEU A 165 21.10 5.11 -4.34
C LEU A 165 19.75 4.95 -3.62
N VAL A 166 18.75 5.69 -4.05
CA VAL A 166 17.38 5.58 -3.54
C VAL A 166 16.54 4.74 -4.49
N THR A 167 15.81 3.80 -3.93
CA THR A 167 14.85 2.94 -4.63
C THR A 167 13.42 3.31 -4.24
N MET A 168 12.54 3.37 -5.22
CA MET A 168 11.11 3.53 -5.02
C MET A 168 10.36 2.50 -5.85
N ALA A 169 9.43 1.80 -5.21
CA ALA A 169 8.58 0.81 -5.86
C ALA A 169 7.11 1.18 -5.72
N GLY A 170 6.33 0.88 -6.74
CA GLY A 170 4.90 1.10 -6.73
C GLY A 170 4.14 -0.08 -7.32
N VAL A 171 3.03 -0.44 -6.69
CA VAL A 171 2.08 -1.41 -7.20
C VAL A 171 0.67 -0.82 -7.16
N ALA A 172 -0.12 -1.09 -8.19
CA ALA A 172 -1.49 -0.61 -8.26
C ALA A 172 -2.43 -1.66 -8.84
N LYS A 173 -3.71 -1.55 -8.47
CA LYS A 173 -4.80 -2.32 -9.04
C LYS A 173 -6.00 -1.43 -9.34
N GLY A 174 -6.80 -1.83 -10.31
CA GLY A 174 -8.03 -1.18 -10.74
C GLY A 174 -8.14 -1.17 -12.26
N SER A 175 -9.23 -1.72 -12.82
CA SER A 175 -9.44 -1.80 -14.27
C SER A 175 -10.90 -1.63 -14.70
N GLY A 176 -11.87 -2.23 -14.00
CA GLY A 176 -13.24 -2.35 -14.49
C GLY A 176 -14.23 -1.33 -13.93
N MET A 177 -14.08 -0.93 -12.67
CA MET A 177 -14.99 0.00 -12.00
C MET A 177 -14.21 1.23 -11.56
N ILE A 178 -13.93 2.12 -12.51
CA ILE A 178 -13.17 3.33 -12.24
C ILE A 178 -14.08 4.52 -12.47
N HIS A 179 -14.44 5.20 -11.38
CA HIS A 179 -15.04 6.52 -11.40
C HIS A 179 -14.00 7.54 -10.96
N PRO A 180 -13.96 8.75 -11.54
CA PRO A 180 -13.00 9.78 -11.14
C PRO A 180 -13.01 9.98 -9.61
N ASN A 181 -11.87 10.39 -9.05
CA ASN A 181 -11.63 10.60 -7.61
C ASN A 181 -11.36 9.34 -6.76
N MET A 182 -10.63 8.35 -7.30
CA MET A 182 -10.04 7.21 -6.57
C MET A 182 -11.05 6.22 -5.96
N ALA A 183 -12.25 6.07 -6.52
CA ALA A 183 -13.34 5.31 -5.89
C ALA A 183 -13.03 3.80 -5.72
N THR A 184 -12.20 3.18 -6.57
CA THR A 184 -11.97 1.73 -6.57
C THR A 184 -10.51 1.33 -6.83
N MET A 185 -9.61 2.27 -6.90
CA MET A 185 -8.18 2.02 -7.10
C MET A 185 -7.47 1.87 -5.76
N LEU A 186 -6.62 0.85 -5.64
CA LEU A 186 -5.60 0.77 -4.60
C LEU A 186 -4.23 0.95 -5.24
N ALA A 187 -3.41 1.78 -4.64
CA ALA A 187 -2.01 1.95 -5.00
C ALA A 187 -1.17 2.03 -3.72
N PHE A 188 -0.06 1.31 -3.72
CA PHE A 188 0.91 1.28 -2.64
C PHE A 188 2.26 1.67 -3.18
N ILE A 189 2.99 2.48 -2.44
CA ILE A 189 4.34 2.94 -2.79
C ILE A 189 5.23 2.71 -1.58
N THR A 190 6.38 2.11 -1.78
CA THR A 190 7.48 1.97 -0.81
C THR A 190 8.69 2.75 -1.29
N CYS A 191 9.48 3.25 -0.36
CA CYS A 191 10.70 4.01 -0.66
C CYS A 191 11.67 3.89 0.51
N ASP A 192 12.96 3.68 0.24
CA ASP A 192 14.02 3.61 1.25
C ASP A 192 14.65 4.97 1.58
N ALA A 193 14.18 6.06 0.96
CA ALA A 193 14.59 7.41 1.37
C ALA A 193 13.93 7.81 2.69
N ASN A 194 14.70 8.47 3.56
CA ASN A 194 14.17 9.04 4.79
C ASN A 194 13.45 10.37 4.52
N ILE A 195 12.12 10.31 4.38
CA ILE A 195 11.28 11.47 4.04
C ILE A 195 10.24 11.67 5.13
N SER A 196 10.04 12.92 5.57
CA SER A 196 9.00 13.21 6.56
C SER A 196 7.59 12.99 5.99
N SER A 197 6.65 12.56 6.84
CA SER A 197 5.24 12.38 6.46
C SER A 197 4.62 13.65 5.88
N ALA A 198 5.00 14.83 6.37
CA ALA A 198 4.53 16.10 5.84
C ALA A 198 5.00 16.33 4.40
N THR A 199 6.24 15.98 4.07
CA THR A 199 6.80 16.08 2.70
C THR A 199 6.14 15.06 1.78
N LEU A 200 5.97 13.82 2.23
CA LEU A 200 5.24 12.78 1.50
C LEU A 200 3.81 13.22 1.19
N GLN A 201 3.11 13.80 2.17
CA GLN A 201 1.73 14.25 1.99
C GLN A 201 1.63 15.41 0.97
N LYS A 202 2.57 16.36 0.98
CA LYS A 202 2.63 17.41 -0.04
C LYS A 202 2.83 16.83 -1.44
N ALA A 203 3.75 15.87 -1.58
CA ALA A 203 4.01 15.21 -2.84
C ALA A 203 2.77 14.46 -3.36
N LEU A 204 2.11 13.67 -2.50
CA LEU A 204 0.91 12.93 -2.85
C LEU A 204 -0.27 13.84 -3.20
N ASN A 205 -0.47 14.95 -2.51
CA ASN A 205 -1.53 15.90 -2.81
C ASN A 205 -1.37 16.54 -4.19
N GLN A 206 -0.14 16.78 -4.65
CA GLN A 206 0.14 17.29 -5.99
C GLN A 206 -0.07 16.22 -7.07
N LEU A 207 0.19 14.96 -6.76
CA LEU A 207 0.13 13.85 -7.72
C LEU A 207 -1.18 13.08 -7.65
N GLY A 208 -1.89 13.11 -6.54
CA GLY A 208 -3.06 12.28 -6.29
C GLY A 208 -4.18 12.45 -7.32
N ARG A 209 -4.38 13.66 -7.85
CA ARG A 209 -5.32 13.91 -8.96
C ARG A 209 -4.92 13.20 -10.25
N SER A 210 -3.62 13.04 -10.48
CA SER A 210 -3.09 12.36 -11.66
C SER A 210 -3.15 10.84 -11.53
N LEU A 211 -2.96 10.28 -10.33
CA LEU A 211 -3.11 8.83 -10.06
C LEU A 211 -4.54 8.34 -10.29
N ALA A 212 -5.55 9.15 -9.99
CA ALA A 212 -6.95 8.82 -10.23
C ALA A 212 -7.31 8.67 -11.73
N ILE A 213 -6.54 9.24 -12.62
CA ILE A 213 -6.75 9.19 -14.08
C ILE A 213 -6.18 7.91 -14.71
N LEU A 214 -5.38 7.14 -13.97
CA LEU A 214 -4.66 5.95 -14.48
C LEU A 214 -5.54 4.74 -14.80
N GLY A 215 -6.81 4.80 -14.48
CA GLY A 215 -7.69 3.62 -14.43
C GLY A 215 -8.10 3.00 -15.75
N ASN A 216 -7.94 3.63 -16.90
CA ASN A 216 -8.66 3.22 -18.11
C ASN A 216 -7.88 2.36 -19.13
N PHE A 217 -6.59 2.06 -18.94
CA PHE A 217 -5.81 1.29 -19.95
C PHE A 217 -4.82 0.29 -19.32
N PRO A 218 -5.06 -1.02 -19.44
CA PRO A 218 -4.20 -2.06 -18.82
C PRO A 218 -2.72 -2.00 -19.24
N SER A 219 -2.44 -1.81 -20.52
CA SER A 219 -1.08 -1.81 -21.07
C SER A 219 -0.26 -0.53 -20.79
N GLN A 220 -0.92 0.57 -20.44
CA GLN A 220 -0.26 1.86 -20.19
C GLN A 220 -0.04 2.16 -18.70
N VAL A 221 -0.61 1.35 -17.79
CA VAL A 221 -0.62 1.65 -16.36
C VAL A 221 0.77 1.52 -15.74
N SER A 222 1.55 0.50 -16.09
CA SER A 222 2.92 0.36 -15.56
C SER A 222 3.80 1.53 -16.00
N HIS A 223 3.68 1.98 -17.26
CA HIS A 223 4.40 3.17 -17.75
C HIS A 223 3.98 4.44 -17.01
N LYS A 224 2.70 4.59 -16.72
CA LYS A 224 2.16 5.75 -15.97
C LYS A 224 2.51 5.69 -14.49
N ILE A 225 2.55 4.52 -13.84
CA ILE A 225 3.11 4.39 -12.49
C ILE A 225 4.57 4.85 -12.50
N ALA A 226 5.37 4.39 -13.45
CA ALA A 226 6.75 4.85 -13.62
C ALA A 226 6.84 6.37 -13.79
N GLU A 227 5.97 6.97 -14.60
CA GLU A 227 5.90 8.43 -14.77
C GLU A 227 5.57 9.15 -13.45
N HIS A 228 4.65 8.59 -12.63
CA HIS A 228 4.29 9.17 -11.33
C HIS A 228 5.39 9.00 -10.30
N LEU A 229 6.04 7.83 -10.24
CA LEU A 229 7.23 7.64 -9.40
C LEU A 229 8.34 8.61 -9.82
N ARG A 230 8.54 8.83 -11.12
CA ARG A 230 9.49 9.84 -11.63
C ARG A 230 9.11 11.26 -11.23
N LYS A 231 7.83 11.61 -11.21
CA LYS A 231 7.34 12.92 -10.73
C LYS A 231 7.57 13.07 -9.22
N LEU A 232 7.34 12.00 -8.43
CA LEU A 232 7.68 11.96 -7.00
C LEU A 232 9.17 12.20 -6.79
N PHE A 233 10.04 11.48 -7.50
CA PHE A 233 11.49 11.70 -7.41
C PHE A 233 11.90 13.11 -7.81
N LYS A 234 11.34 13.67 -8.90
CA LYS A 234 11.61 15.07 -9.29
C LYS A 234 11.15 16.04 -8.22
N PHE A 235 10.02 15.79 -7.59
CA PHE A 235 9.54 16.60 -6.46
C PHE A 235 10.55 16.55 -5.31
N PHE A 236 11.02 15.37 -4.92
CA PHE A 236 12.03 15.23 -3.87
C PHE A 236 13.36 15.87 -4.25
N ARG A 237 13.79 15.81 -5.52
CA ARG A 237 15.03 16.46 -6.00
C ARG A 237 14.99 17.98 -5.91
N ILE A 238 13.85 18.61 -6.12
CA ILE A 238 13.67 20.07 -5.97
C ILE A 238 13.78 20.49 -4.50
N TRP A 239 13.47 19.59 -3.57
CA TRP A 239 13.49 19.81 -2.12
C TRP A 239 14.79 19.38 -1.44
N GLN A 240 15.81 18.95 -2.19
CA GLN A 240 17.13 18.54 -1.67
C GLN A 240 17.86 19.59 -0.80
N ASN A 241 17.38 20.82 -0.71
CA ASN A 241 17.95 21.83 0.18
C ASN A 241 17.49 21.74 1.65
N PHE A 242 16.69 20.75 2.04
CA PHE A 242 16.23 20.54 3.41
C PHE A 242 16.25 19.05 3.81
N PHE A 243 17.38 18.65 4.43
CA PHE A 243 17.55 17.48 5.31
C PHE A 243 17.14 16.10 4.76
N ILE A 244 18.10 15.39 4.22
CA ILE A 244 18.14 13.93 4.20
C ILE A 244 18.76 13.49 5.53
N LEU A 245 17.97 12.91 6.43
CA LEU A 245 18.48 12.07 7.52
C LEU A 245 18.18 10.63 7.12
N SER A 246 19.23 9.89 6.80
CA SER A 246 19.15 8.46 6.52
C SER A 246 18.77 7.70 7.78
N ALA A 247 17.87 6.72 7.69
CA ALA A 247 17.87 5.61 8.61
C ALA A 247 19.08 4.74 8.22
N ALA A 248 20.26 5.11 8.71
CA ALA A 248 21.42 4.26 8.62
C ALA A 248 21.15 3.03 9.49
N VAL A 249 20.97 1.88 8.87
CA VAL A 249 21.24 0.62 9.51
C VAL A 249 22.77 0.57 9.61
N SER A 250 23.31 0.89 10.81
CA SER A 250 24.71 0.67 11.11
C SER A 250 24.93 -0.84 11.10
N HIS A 251 25.69 -1.31 10.14
CA HIS A 251 26.38 -2.60 10.28
C HIS A 251 27.58 -2.37 11.21
N ASP A 252 27.43 -2.79 12.46
CA ASP A 252 28.51 -3.22 13.32
C ASP A 252 28.59 -4.74 13.29
#